data_7b68916c422dc2e1a662fdecddc67527
#
_entry.id   7b68916c422dc2e1a662fdecddc67527
#
_cell.length_a   1.000
_cell.length_b   1.000
_cell.length_c   1.000
_cell.angle_alpha   90.00
_cell.angle_beta   90.00
_cell.angle_gamma   90.00
#
_symmetry.space_group_name_H-M   'P 1'
#
loop_
_entity.id
_entity.type
_entity.pdbx_description
1 polymer ?
#
loop_
_entity_poly.entity_id
_entity_poly.type
_entity_poly.pdbx_seq_one_letter_code
_entity_poly.pdbx_strand_id
1 'polypeptide(L)'
;MPRRPAPGGGLAILVVATVLAVLAAPHATTLRGLIADALPAVAAPAPPGARPAPGSRAARAVAFALRQRGKPYRWGAEGPDAYDCSGLTWAAWRAAGVTIPRTAAGQLSGLARVRGRLQPGDLVIYSSRGPSRRHVAMVVGRGRMVEALGRGIPVRSTSIRRGWLEAVRPGAGR
;
A
#
# COMPACT_ATOMS: atom_id res chain seq x y z
N MET A 1 79.78 6.34 44.70
CA MET A 1 79.14 7.53 44.08
C MET A 1 78.45 7.11 42.81
N PRO A 2 77.10 7.06 42.78
CA PRO A 2 76.41 6.68 41.56
C PRO A 2 76.03 7.94 40.74
N ARG A 3 76.16 7.81 39.41
CA ARG A 3 75.87 8.89 38.47
C ARG A 3 74.37 8.93 38.16
N ARG A 4 73.76 10.11 38.13
CA ARG A 4 72.39 10.39 37.71
C ARG A 4 72.21 10.23 36.21
N PRO A 5 71.12 9.69 35.72
CA PRO A 5 70.76 9.78 34.29
C PRO A 5 69.98 11.09 34.04
N ALA A 6 70.19 11.64 32.81
CA ALA A 6 69.62 12.87 32.31
C ALA A 6 68.15 12.71 31.89
N PRO A 7 67.33 13.79 31.91
CA PRO A 7 65.94 13.75 31.44
C PRO A 7 65.90 14.13 29.92
N GLY A 8 65.12 13.45 29.18
CA GLY A 8 64.88 13.83 27.79
C GLY A 8 64.03 12.80 27.01
N GLY A 9 62.79 13.05 26.77
CA GLY A 9 62.04 12.29 25.81
C GLY A 9 60.53 12.25 25.92
N GLY A 10 59.95 12.97 26.87
CA GLY A 10 58.49 12.86 27.12
C GLY A 10 57.58 13.86 26.37
N LEU A 11 58.12 14.86 25.72
CA LEU A 11 57.29 15.98 25.21
C LEU A 11 56.96 15.87 23.70
N ALA A 12 57.72 15.11 22.91
CA ALA A 12 57.55 15.02 21.46
C ALA A 12 56.42 14.04 21.08
N ILE A 13 56.11 13.05 21.90
CA ILE A 13 55.10 12.02 21.58
C ILE A 13 53.66 12.51 21.84
N LEU A 14 53.47 13.44 22.78
CA LEU A 14 52.15 13.96 23.13
C LEU A 14 51.58 14.92 22.05
N VAL A 15 52.42 15.65 21.32
CA VAL A 15 52.00 16.64 20.31
C VAL A 15 51.57 15.93 19.03
N VAL A 16 52.18 14.78 18.64
CA VAL A 16 51.82 14.02 17.47
C VAL A 16 50.48 13.27 17.62
N ALA A 17 50.20 12.78 18.83
CA ALA A 17 48.92 12.09 19.11
C ALA A 17 47.72 13.04 19.07
N THR A 18 47.90 14.30 19.49
CA THR A 18 46.82 15.31 19.55
C THR A 18 46.48 15.85 18.13
N VAL A 19 47.47 15.96 17.23
CA VAL A 19 47.25 16.43 15.87
C VAL A 19 46.58 15.38 14.99
N LEU A 20 46.86 14.09 15.19
CA LEU A 20 46.21 12.98 14.46
C LEU A 20 44.74 12.77 14.90
N ALA A 21 44.38 13.09 16.16
CA ALA A 21 43.02 12.96 16.63
C ALA A 21 42.09 14.07 16.11
N VAL A 22 42.62 15.25 15.75
CA VAL A 22 41.81 16.38 15.25
C VAL A 22 41.51 16.25 13.75
N LEU A 23 42.33 15.50 12.99
CA LEU A 23 42.13 15.32 11.54
C LEU A 23 41.28 14.10 11.15
N ALA A 24 40.92 13.23 12.11
CA ALA A 24 40.17 12.01 11.83
C ALA A 24 38.66 12.08 12.11
N ALA A 25 38.12 13.19 12.61
CA ALA A 25 36.77 13.18 13.17
C ALA A 25 35.67 14.02 12.47
N PRO A 26 35.85 14.81 11.41
CA PRO A 26 34.68 15.52 10.89
C PRO A 26 34.16 15.10 9.51
N HIS A 27 34.77 14.15 8.83
CA HIS A 27 34.35 13.88 7.43
C HIS A 27 33.48 12.63 7.23
N ALA A 28 33.31 11.79 8.22
CA ALA A 28 32.47 10.59 8.08
C ALA A 28 30.97 10.84 8.27
N THR A 29 30.59 11.95 8.90
CA THR A 29 29.18 12.23 9.23
C THR A 29 28.44 13.00 8.14
N THR A 30 29.17 13.73 7.29
CA THR A 30 28.56 14.62 6.28
C THR A 30 28.18 13.89 4.98
N LEU A 31 28.88 12.80 4.63
CA LEU A 31 28.55 12.04 3.41
C LEU A 31 27.34 11.11 3.58
N ARG A 32 27.05 10.68 4.80
CA ARG A 32 25.92 9.79 5.06
C ARG A 32 24.59 10.54 5.10
N GLY A 33 24.62 11.85 5.38
CA GLY A 33 23.44 12.71 5.35
C GLY A 33 23.05 13.17 3.94
N LEU A 34 24.01 13.32 3.03
CA LEU A 34 23.74 13.84 1.68
C LEU A 34 23.25 12.79 0.68
N ILE A 35 23.45 11.50 0.94
CA ILE A 35 22.92 10.41 0.10
C ILE A 35 21.61 9.83 0.62
N ALA A 36 21.17 10.18 1.83
CA ALA A 36 19.87 9.71 2.36
C ALA A 36 18.67 10.47 1.76
N ASP A 37 18.89 11.71 1.26
CA ASP A 37 17.81 12.55 0.71
C ASP A 37 17.63 12.45 -0.81
N ALA A 38 18.47 11.70 -1.52
CA ALA A 38 18.49 11.71 -2.99
C ALA A 38 17.91 10.47 -3.67
N LEU A 39 17.51 9.44 -2.93
CA LEU A 39 16.82 8.29 -3.52
C LEU A 39 15.37 8.26 -3.04
N PRO A 40 14.38 8.28 -3.95
CA PRO A 40 13.01 7.99 -3.54
C PRO A 40 13.03 6.61 -2.89
N ALA A 41 12.62 6.55 -1.63
CA ALA A 41 12.47 5.27 -0.93
C ALA A 41 11.55 4.39 -1.77
N VAL A 42 12.11 3.40 -2.44
CA VAL A 42 11.33 2.33 -3.06
C VAL A 42 10.60 1.66 -1.90
N ALA A 43 9.32 2.00 -1.77
CA ALA A 43 8.49 1.45 -0.71
C ALA A 43 8.55 -0.08 -0.80
N ALA A 44 9.12 -0.71 0.19
CA ALA A 44 9.15 -2.17 0.28
C ALA A 44 7.73 -2.71 0.15
N PRO A 45 7.51 -3.83 -0.57
CA PRO A 45 6.19 -4.42 -0.70
C PRO A 45 5.62 -4.71 0.69
N ALA A 46 4.42 -4.20 0.95
CA ALA A 46 3.77 -4.38 2.23
C ALA A 46 3.65 -5.86 2.60
N PRO A 47 3.84 -6.25 3.87
CA PRO A 47 3.73 -7.63 4.32
C PRO A 47 2.32 -8.19 4.05
N PRO A 48 2.17 -9.51 3.88
CA PRO A 48 0.91 -10.14 3.56
C PRO A 48 -0.15 -9.85 4.63
N GLY A 49 -1.33 -9.38 4.20
CA GLY A 49 -2.42 -9.04 5.12
C GLY A 49 -2.28 -7.69 5.82
N ALA A 50 -1.27 -6.90 5.49
CA ALA A 50 -1.11 -5.56 6.02
C ALA A 50 -2.34 -4.70 5.72
N ARG A 51 -2.77 -3.92 6.71
CA ARG A 51 -3.77 -2.86 6.48
C ARG A 51 -3.13 -1.78 5.60
N PRO A 52 -3.90 -1.12 4.71
CA PRO A 52 -3.37 0.00 3.97
C PRO A 52 -2.82 1.05 4.94
N ALA A 53 -1.77 1.75 4.55
CA ALA A 53 -1.27 2.86 5.34
C ALA A 53 -2.42 3.81 5.71
N PRO A 54 -2.54 4.23 6.99
CA PRO A 54 -3.56 5.17 7.42
C PRO A 54 -3.59 6.39 6.50
N GLY A 55 -4.78 6.82 6.07
CA GLY A 55 -4.93 7.96 5.17
C GLY A 55 -4.65 7.69 3.68
N SER A 56 -4.16 6.50 3.30
CA SER A 56 -3.98 6.16 1.88
C SER A 56 -5.31 6.13 1.12
N ARG A 57 -5.26 6.33 -0.22
CA ARG A 57 -6.47 6.23 -1.07
C ARG A 57 -7.15 4.86 -0.89
N ALA A 58 -6.39 3.77 -0.87
CA ALA A 58 -6.91 2.42 -0.64
C ALA A 58 -7.58 2.29 0.74
N ALA A 59 -7.00 2.86 1.80
CA ALA A 59 -7.62 2.86 3.14
C ALA A 59 -8.97 3.58 3.14
N ARG A 60 -9.05 4.75 2.49
CA ARG A 60 -10.30 5.51 2.36
C ARG A 60 -11.36 4.76 1.57
N ALA A 61 -10.99 4.15 0.43
CA ALA A 61 -11.90 3.34 -0.39
C ALA A 61 -12.43 2.14 0.38
N VAL A 62 -11.58 1.38 1.05
CA VAL A 62 -11.96 0.23 1.89
C VAL A 62 -12.89 0.67 3.03
N ALA A 63 -12.54 1.74 3.73
CA ALA A 63 -13.37 2.26 4.82
C ALA A 63 -14.75 2.69 4.31
N PHE A 64 -14.83 3.37 3.16
CA PHE A 64 -16.10 3.72 2.53
C PHE A 64 -16.94 2.47 2.24
N ALA A 65 -16.37 1.49 1.53
CA ALA A 65 -17.09 0.28 1.14
C ALA A 65 -17.60 -0.52 2.35
N LEU A 66 -16.80 -0.65 3.40
CA LEU A 66 -17.20 -1.32 4.63
C LEU A 66 -18.35 -0.63 5.36
N ARG A 67 -18.46 0.72 5.29
CA ARG A 67 -19.61 1.44 5.85
C ARG A 67 -20.91 1.22 5.08
N GLN A 68 -20.86 0.72 3.84
CA GLN A 68 -22.08 0.42 3.07
C GLN A 68 -22.70 -0.95 3.40
N ARG A 69 -22.09 -1.75 4.26
CA ARG A 69 -22.64 -3.05 4.66
C ARG A 69 -24.06 -2.91 5.22
N GLY A 70 -24.91 -3.87 4.88
CA GLY A 70 -26.33 -3.88 5.22
C GLY A 70 -27.23 -3.19 4.18
N LYS A 71 -26.69 -2.36 3.31
CA LYS A 71 -27.48 -1.69 2.25
C LYS A 71 -27.92 -2.69 1.19
N PRO A 72 -29.11 -2.54 0.59
CA PRO A 72 -29.65 -3.47 -0.37
C PRO A 72 -28.88 -3.42 -1.71
N TYR A 73 -28.93 -4.54 -2.42
CA TYR A 73 -28.52 -4.61 -3.81
C TYR A 73 -29.62 -4.06 -4.73
N ARG A 74 -29.23 -3.21 -5.66
CA ARG A 74 -30.07 -2.78 -6.79
C ARG A 74 -29.20 -2.68 -8.04
N TRP A 75 -29.65 -3.32 -9.12
CA TRP A 75 -28.93 -3.23 -10.41
C TRP A 75 -28.82 -1.79 -10.87
N GLY A 76 -27.61 -1.37 -11.30
CA GLY A 76 -27.29 -0.04 -11.77
C GLY A 76 -27.13 1.02 -10.65
N ALA A 77 -27.32 0.66 -9.38
CA ALA A 77 -27.22 1.61 -8.27
C ALA A 77 -25.77 1.92 -7.87
N GLU A 78 -25.53 3.17 -7.49
CA GLU A 78 -24.23 3.76 -7.14
C GLU A 78 -24.21 4.35 -5.72
N GLY A 79 -25.27 4.12 -4.98
CA GLY A 79 -25.48 4.71 -3.65
C GLY A 79 -26.37 5.96 -3.71
N PRO A 80 -26.61 6.61 -2.55
CA PRO A 80 -26.20 6.19 -1.21
C PRO A 80 -27.03 5.03 -0.62
N ASP A 81 -28.25 4.79 -1.11
CA ASP A 81 -29.21 3.89 -0.46
C ASP A 81 -29.06 2.41 -0.88
N ALA A 82 -28.56 2.18 -2.09
CA ALA A 82 -28.37 0.85 -2.65
C ALA A 82 -27.14 0.83 -3.56
N TYR A 83 -26.62 -0.37 -3.81
CA TYR A 83 -25.47 -0.56 -4.70
C TYR A 83 -25.64 -1.80 -5.58
N ASP A 84 -25.09 -1.75 -6.82
CA ASP A 84 -24.68 -2.95 -7.51
C ASP A 84 -23.19 -3.24 -7.23
N CYS A 85 -22.66 -4.36 -7.77
CA CYS A 85 -21.30 -4.79 -7.48
C CYS A 85 -20.23 -3.75 -7.90
N SER A 86 -20.32 -3.23 -9.11
CA SER A 86 -19.39 -2.25 -9.65
C SER A 86 -19.68 -0.83 -9.17
N GLY A 87 -20.93 -0.51 -8.85
CA GLY A 87 -21.31 0.76 -8.23
C GLY A 87 -20.75 0.93 -6.83
N LEU A 88 -20.71 -0.14 -6.04
CA LEU A 88 -20.06 -0.12 -4.73
C LEU A 88 -18.56 0.20 -4.84
N THR A 89 -17.85 -0.51 -5.71
CA THR A 89 -16.40 -0.29 -5.91
C THR A 89 -16.11 1.07 -6.52
N TRP A 90 -16.93 1.51 -7.48
CA TRP A 90 -16.84 2.82 -8.11
C TRP A 90 -17.05 3.95 -7.08
N ALA A 91 -18.11 3.89 -6.29
CA ALA A 91 -18.39 4.90 -5.27
C ALA A 91 -17.28 4.96 -4.21
N ALA A 92 -16.76 3.80 -3.81
CA ALA A 92 -15.69 3.72 -2.83
C ALA A 92 -14.39 4.37 -3.32
N TRP A 93 -13.98 4.10 -4.54
CA TRP A 93 -12.78 4.70 -5.11
C TRP A 93 -12.96 6.19 -5.44
N ARG A 94 -14.16 6.58 -5.90
CA ARG A 94 -14.51 8.00 -6.08
C ARG A 94 -14.42 8.78 -4.76
N ALA A 95 -14.92 8.21 -3.66
CA ALA A 95 -14.80 8.81 -2.32
C ALA A 95 -13.34 8.90 -1.84
N ALA A 96 -12.46 8.09 -2.40
CA ALA A 96 -11.02 8.12 -2.15
C ALA A 96 -10.26 9.07 -3.10
N GLY A 97 -10.95 9.76 -4.03
CA GLY A 97 -10.36 10.67 -5.01
C GLY A 97 -9.72 9.94 -6.19
N VAL A 98 -10.22 8.75 -6.55
CA VAL A 98 -9.76 7.96 -7.70
C VAL A 98 -10.93 7.63 -8.61
N THR A 99 -10.87 8.06 -9.86
CA THR A 99 -11.86 7.72 -10.87
C THR A 99 -11.54 6.36 -11.47
N ILE A 100 -12.52 5.46 -11.47
CA ILE A 100 -12.43 4.14 -12.11
C ILE A 100 -13.65 3.93 -13.02
N PRO A 101 -13.61 3.00 -13.98
CA PRO A 101 -14.76 2.69 -14.83
C PRO A 101 -15.97 2.24 -13.99
N ARG A 102 -17.19 2.64 -14.44
CA ARG A 102 -18.44 2.35 -13.72
C ARG A 102 -18.80 0.86 -13.70
N THR A 103 -18.51 0.13 -14.76
CA THR A 103 -18.94 -1.26 -14.93
C THR A 103 -17.85 -2.25 -14.54
N ALA A 104 -18.23 -3.44 -14.08
CA ALA A 104 -17.29 -4.50 -13.74
C ALA A 104 -16.38 -4.90 -14.92
N ALA A 105 -16.92 -4.93 -16.14
CA ALA A 105 -16.15 -5.18 -17.35
C ALA A 105 -15.16 -4.05 -17.64
N GLY A 106 -15.59 -2.80 -17.51
CA GLY A 106 -14.71 -1.65 -17.66
C GLY A 106 -13.62 -1.59 -16.59
N GLN A 107 -13.92 -1.97 -15.34
CA GLN A 107 -12.92 -2.08 -14.28
C GLN A 107 -11.88 -3.16 -14.60
N LEU A 108 -12.29 -4.30 -15.14
CA LEU A 108 -11.38 -5.36 -15.59
C LEU A 108 -10.45 -4.90 -16.71
N SER A 109 -10.98 -4.21 -17.72
CA SER A 109 -10.20 -3.80 -18.89
C SER A 109 -9.43 -2.50 -18.71
N GLY A 110 -9.93 -1.59 -17.86
CA GLY A 110 -9.42 -0.23 -17.71
C GLY A 110 -8.43 -0.02 -16.57
N LEU A 111 -8.19 -1.01 -15.71
CA LEU A 111 -7.31 -0.88 -14.55
C LEU A 111 -6.08 -1.78 -14.67
N ALA A 112 -5.01 -1.42 -13.97
CA ALA A 112 -3.78 -2.21 -13.93
C ALA A 112 -4.02 -3.58 -13.30
N ARG A 113 -3.52 -4.65 -13.92
CA ARG A 113 -3.62 -6.01 -13.38
C ARG A 113 -2.72 -6.19 -12.16
N VAL A 114 -3.22 -6.88 -11.15
CA VAL A 114 -2.42 -7.24 -9.99
C VAL A 114 -1.47 -8.37 -10.34
N ARG A 115 -0.19 -8.10 -10.26
CA ARG A 115 0.86 -9.11 -10.35
C ARG A 115 1.38 -9.39 -8.94
N GLY A 116 1.05 -10.56 -8.39
CA GLY A 116 1.45 -10.95 -7.04
C GLY A 116 0.31 -10.89 -6.01
N ARG A 117 0.63 -10.51 -4.79
CA ARG A 117 -0.32 -10.60 -3.67
C ARG A 117 -1.40 -9.55 -3.72
N LEU A 118 -2.63 -9.96 -3.40
CA LEU A 118 -3.76 -9.06 -3.22
C LEU A 118 -3.53 -8.13 -2.01
N GLN A 119 -3.86 -6.87 -2.22
CA GLN A 119 -3.80 -5.83 -1.19
C GLN A 119 -5.19 -5.23 -0.95
N PRO A 120 -5.47 -4.68 0.23
CA PRO A 120 -6.71 -3.96 0.47
C PRO A 120 -6.90 -2.82 -0.55
N GLY A 121 -8.10 -2.75 -1.13
CA GLY A 121 -8.43 -1.86 -2.24
C GLY A 121 -8.40 -2.53 -3.61
N ASP A 122 -7.66 -3.63 -3.79
CA ASP A 122 -7.70 -4.39 -5.04
C ASP A 122 -9.12 -4.87 -5.32
N LEU A 123 -9.44 -5.01 -6.59
CA LEU A 123 -10.72 -5.51 -7.06
C LEU A 123 -10.53 -6.90 -7.63
N VAL A 124 -11.28 -7.88 -7.11
CA VAL A 124 -11.32 -9.24 -7.62
C VAL A 124 -12.54 -9.40 -8.52
N ILE A 125 -12.31 -9.92 -9.71
CA ILE A 125 -13.33 -10.07 -10.76
C ILE A 125 -13.68 -11.54 -10.93
N TYR A 126 -14.96 -11.85 -10.88
CA TYR A 126 -15.50 -13.19 -11.04
C TYR A 126 -16.29 -13.29 -12.36
N SER A 127 -16.33 -14.48 -12.96
CA SER A 127 -17.36 -14.80 -13.92
C SER A 127 -18.71 -14.95 -13.20
N SER A 128 -19.75 -14.36 -13.74
CA SER A 128 -21.10 -14.47 -13.17
C SER A 128 -22.05 -14.90 -14.29
N ARG A 129 -22.81 -15.96 -14.06
CA ARG A 129 -23.86 -16.51 -14.95
C ARG A 129 -23.77 -16.08 -16.43
N GLY A 130 -22.83 -16.69 -17.17
CA GLY A 130 -22.59 -16.45 -18.60
C GLY A 130 -21.32 -15.67 -18.89
N PRO A 131 -20.79 -15.81 -20.12
CA PRO A 131 -19.46 -15.30 -20.52
C PRO A 131 -19.33 -13.77 -20.48
N SER A 132 -20.43 -13.06 -20.61
CA SER A 132 -20.45 -11.58 -20.66
C SER A 132 -20.69 -10.93 -19.30
N ARG A 133 -21.14 -11.67 -18.29
CA ARG A 133 -21.44 -11.09 -16.99
C ARG A 133 -20.26 -11.20 -16.05
N ARG A 134 -19.91 -10.09 -15.46
CA ARG A 134 -18.83 -9.98 -14.47
C ARG A 134 -19.39 -9.53 -13.13
N HIS A 135 -18.87 -10.12 -12.06
CA HIS A 135 -19.07 -9.65 -10.71
C HIS A 135 -17.74 -9.11 -10.18
N VAL A 136 -17.78 -8.03 -9.43
CA VAL A 136 -16.60 -7.43 -8.82
C VAL A 136 -16.80 -7.28 -7.32
N ALA A 137 -15.73 -7.52 -6.56
CA ALA A 137 -15.66 -7.29 -5.13
C ALA A 137 -14.36 -6.58 -4.77
N MET A 138 -14.33 -5.82 -3.67
CA MET A 138 -13.14 -5.13 -3.19
C MET A 138 -12.49 -5.92 -2.06
N VAL A 139 -11.19 -6.17 -2.17
CA VAL A 139 -10.36 -6.76 -1.11
C VAL A 139 -10.28 -5.80 0.06
N VAL A 140 -10.52 -6.29 1.28
CA VAL A 140 -10.45 -5.51 2.52
C VAL A 140 -9.33 -5.96 3.46
N GLY A 141 -8.56 -6.97 3.03
CA GLY A 141 -7.45 -7.56 3.80
C GLY A 141 -7.83 -8.87 4.51
N ARG A 142 -6.82 -9.58 5.00
CA ARG A 142 -6.95 -10.84 5.74
C ARG A 142 -7.80 -11.89 5.00
N GLY A 143 -7.64 -12.03 3.68
CA GLY A 143 -8.41 -12.96 2.87
C GLY A 143 -9.90 -12.63 2.72
N ARG A 144 -10.32 -11.40 3.05
CA ARG A 144 -11.71 -10.96 2.99
C ARG A 144 -11.92 -9.90 1.91
N MET A 145 -13.16 -9.84 1.43
CA MET A 145 -13.64 -8.83 0.48
C MET A 145 -15.00 -8.27 0.94
N VAL A 146 -15.38 -7.13 0.39
CA VAL A 146 -16.72 -6.55 0.50
C VAL A 146 -17.36 -6.54 -0.87
N GLU A 147 -18.66 -6.88 -0.93
CA GLU A 147 -19.40 -7.04 -2.18
C GLU A 147 -20.87 -6.68 -2.06
N ALA A 148 -21.47 -6.23 -3.16
CA ALA A 148 -22.90 -6.22 -3.42
C ALA A 148 -23.20 -7.32 -4.44
N LEU A 149 -23.63 -8.52 -3.97
CA LEU A 149 -23.64 -9.73 -4.80
C LEU A 149 -24.84 -9.82 -5.72
N GLY A 150 -26.04 -9.51 -5.22
CA GLY A 150 -27.28 -9.68 -5.98
C GLY A 150 -28.53 -9.38 -5.16
N ARG A 151 -29.68 -9.44 -5.83
CA ARG A 151 -30.98 -9.20 -5.17
C ARG A 151 -31.19 -10.10 -3.95
N GLY A 152 -31.76 -9.53 -2.88
CA GLY A 152 -32.02 -10.24 -1.63
C GLY A 152 -30.78 -10.42 -0.74
N ILE A 153 -29.59 -10.06 -1.23
CA ILE A 153 -28.35 -10.15 -0.47
C ILE A 153 -27.81 -8.73 -0.24
N PRO A 154 -27.81 -8.24 1.01
CA PRO A 154 -27.28 -6.92 1.31
C PRO A 154 -25.76 -6.87 1.08
N VAL A 155 -25.23 -5.67 0.94
CA VAL A 155 -23.78 -5.44 0.92
C VAL A 155 -23.16 -6.09 2.15
N ARG A 156 -22.17 -6.93 1.93
CA ARG A 156 -21.56 -7.73 3.00
C ARG A 156 -20.05 -7.87 2.88
N SER A 157 -19.41 -8.22 3.98
CA SER A 157 -18.01 -8.67 3.97
C SER A 157 -17.97 -10.20 4.10
N THR A 158 -17.23 -10.85 3.22
CA THR A 158 -17.10 -12.32 3.17
C THR A 158 -15.66 -12.71 2.82
N SER A 159 -15.33 -13.99 2.89
CA SER A 159 -14.04 -14.51 2.44
C SER A 159 -13.89 -14.39 0.92
N ILE A 160 -12.69 -14.16 0.44
CA ILE A 160 -12.38 -14.18 -1.00
C ILE A 160 -12.60 -15.61 -1.49
N ARG A 161 -13.49 -15.78 -2.45
CA ARG A 161 -13.78 -17.08 -3.06
C ARG A 161 -12.66 -17.46 -4.05
N ARG A 162 -12.38 -18.74 -4.19
CA ARG A 162 -11.51 -19.24 -5.28
C ARG A 162 -12.21 -19.08 -6.63
N GLY A 163 -11.45 -19.14 -7.73
CA GLY A 163 -12.02 -19.08 -9.08
C GLY A 163 -12.35 -17.67 -9.57
N TRP A 164 -11.73 -16.63 -9.00
CA TRP A 164 -11.76 -15.32 -9.63
C TRP A 164 -10.95 -15.32 -10.94
N LEU A 165 -11.42 -14.57 -11.94
CA LEU A 165 -10.81 -14.50 -13.27
C LEU A 165 -9.52 -13.69 -13.26
N GLU A 166 -9.57 -12.52 -12.60
CA GLU A 166 -8.50 -11.55 -12.60
C GLU A 166 -8.63 -10.65 -11.37
N ALA A 167 -7.52 -10.02 -10.97
CA ALA A 167 -7.53 -8.95 -9.99
C ALA A 167 -6.92 -7.69 -10.59
N VAL A 168 -7.49 -6.53 -10.27
CA VAL A 168 -7.02 -5.24 -10.77
C VAL A 168 -6.82 -4.25 -9.63
N ARG A 169 -5.89 -3.32 -9.79
CA ARG A 169 -5.50 -2.33 -8.77
C ARG A 169 -5.80 -0.92 -9.24
N PRO A 170 -6.82 -0.26 -8.67
CA PRO A 170 -7.07 1.16 -8.92
C PRO A 170 -5.96 2.04 -8.35
N GLY A 171 -5.64 3.12 -9.06
CA GLY A 171 -4.64 4.10 -8.60
C GLY A 171 -3.19 3.66 -8.76
N ALA A 172 -2.91 2.47 -9.27
CA ALA A 172 -1.60 2.12 -9.80
C ALA A 172 -1.46 2.73 -11.21
N GLY A 173 -0.34 3.38 -11.50
CA GLY A 173 -0.02 3.79 -12.87
C GLY A 173 -0.04 2.58 -13.81
N ARG A 174 -0.43 2.81 -15.06
CA ARG A 174 -0.34 1.80 -16.13
C ARG A 174 1.10 1.57 -16.49
#